data_e61204ae18d0b16e196db5f576db2ce7
#
_entry.id   e61204ae18d0b16e196db5f576db2ce7
#
_cell.length_a   1.000
_cell.length_b   1.000
_cell.length_c   1.000
_cell.angle_alpha   90.00
_cell.angle_beta   90.00
_cell.angle_gamma   90.00
#
_symmetry.space_group_name_H-M   'P 1'
#
loop_
_entity.id
_entity.type
_entity.pdbx_description
1 polymer ?
#
loop_
_entity_poly.entity_id
_entity_poly.type
_entity_poly.pdbx_seq_one_letter_code
_entity_poly.pdbx_strand_id
1 'polypeptide(L)'
;MTDSREDTDQPYCYRYPHPAVTTDVVLFTIRDDALQLLLIERGNEPFKGSWALPGGFVDIDEDLDDCAARELAEETGVENLYLEQLGTFGRPGRDPRERVISVAYLALAPEEQLSVRAGDDAAAAAWFPVKALPPL
;
A
#
# COMPACT_ATOMS: atom_id res chain seq x y z
N MET A 1 -21.41 -8.83 9.90
CA MET A 1 -21.63 -7.40 9.98
C MET A 1 -21.41 -6.78 8.61
N THR A 2 -22.29 -5.91 8.21
CA THR A 2 -22.17 -5.24 6.93
C THR A 2 -21.09 -4.19 7.00
N ASP A 3 -20.25 -4.10 5.99
CA ASP A 3 -19.28 -3.03 5.90
C ASP A 3 -20.05 -1.71 5.70
N SER A 4 -19.96 -0.84 6.68
CA SER A 4 -20.71 0.42 6.65
C SER A 4 -20.22 1.39 5.57
N ARG A 5 -19.10 1.13 4.92
CA ARG A 5 -18.70 1.95 3.79
C ARG A 5 -19.58 1.71 2.57
N GLU A 6 -20.32 0.61 2.55
CA GLU A 6 -21.33 0.39 1.54
C GLU A 6 -22.58 1.25 1.83
N ASP A 7 -22.76 1.62 3.09
CA ASP A 7 -23.82 2.51 3.55
C ASP A 7 -23.28 3.92 3.64
N THR A 8 -22.94 4.50 2.50
CA THR A 8 -22.19 5.75 2.40
C THR A 8 -22.83 6.95 3.07
N ASP A 9 -24.14 6.89 3.31
CA ASP A 9 -24.87 7.98 3.94
C ASP A 9 -24.73 7.99 5.46
N GLN A 10 -24.08 6.96 6.02
CA GLN A 10 -23.97 6.76 7.45
C GLN A 10 -22.50 6.69 7.85
N PRO A 11 -21.83 7.83 8.08
CA PRO A 11 -20.43 7.77 8.51
C PRO A 11 -20.31 7.10 9.86
N TYR A 12 -19.17 6.48 10.11
CA TYR A 12 -18.87 5.95 11.42
C TYR A 12 -18.80 7.07 12.43
N CYS A 13 -19.45 6.88 13.57
CA CYS A 13 -19.40 7.81 14.69
C CYS A 13 -18.81 7.11 15.90
N TYR A 14 -17.81 7.70 16.50
CA TYR A 14 -17.11 7.13 17.65
C TYR A 14 -17.15 8.08 18.82
N ARG A 15 -17.18 7.48 20.03
CA ARG A 15 -17.12 8.24 21.26
C ARG A 15 -15.76 8.93 21.44
N TYR A 16 -14.72 8.30 20.95
CA TYR A 16 -13.36 8.79 21.06
C TYR A 16 -12.72 8.86 19.68
N PRO A 17 -11.78 9.80 19.48
CA PRO A 17 -11.04 9.83 18.23
C PRO A 17 -10.29 8.53 17.97
N HIS A 18 -10.24 8.10 16.72
CA HIS A 18 -9.56 6.89 16.28
C HIS A 18 -8.57 7.20 15.18
N PRO A 19 -7.37 6.62 15.21
CA PRO A 19 -6.51 6.69 14.04
C PRO A 19 -7.03 5.75 12.95
N ALA A 20 -6.76 6.08 11.69
CA ALA A 20 -6.90 5.15 10.60
C ALA A 20 -5.67 4.25 10.53
N VAL A 21 -5.81 3.08 9.95
CA VAL A 21 -4.70 2.13 9.78
C VAL A 21 -4.53 1.80 8.31
N THR A 22 -3.29 1.87 7.83
CA THR A 22 -2.95 1.47 6.47
C THR A 22 -1.91 0.36 6.49
N THR A 23 -1.84 -0.39 5.40
CA THR A 23 -0.72 -1.28 5.13
C THR A 23 0.02 -0.77 3.91
N ASP A 24 1.35 -0.92 3.90
CA ASP A 24 2.20 -0.56 2.78
C ASP A 24 3.13 -1.72 2.51
N VAL A 25 3.42 -1.98 1.24
CA VAL A 25 4.24 -3.13 0.86
C VAL A 25 5.54 -2.66 0.24
N VAL A 26 6.65 -3.09 0.84
CA VAL A 26 8.00 -2.87 0.34
C VAL A 26 8.37 -4.15 -0.40
N LEU A 27 8.18 -4.17 -1.70
CA LEU A 27 8.46 -5.33 -2.54
C LEU A 27 9.73 -5.08 -3.35
N PHE A 28 10.74 -5.89 -3.08
CA PHE A 28 12.02 -5.83 -3.78
C PHE A 28 12.17 -7.01 -4.75
N THR A 29 12.90 -6.75 -5.81
CA THR A 29 13.42 -7.80 -6.69
C THR A 29 14.81 -7.41 -7.17
N ILE A 30 15.56 -8.38 -7.68
CA ILE A 30 16.80 -8.13 -8.41
C ILE A 30 16.44 -8.11 -9.89
N ARG A 31 16.72 -6.99 -10.55
CA ARG A 31 16.41 -6.79 -11.95
C ARG A 31 17.51 -5.94 -12.57
N ASP A 32 18.02 -6.36 -13.73
CA ASP A 32 19.12 -5.64 -14.40
C ASP A 32 20.32 -5.43 -13.47
N ASP A 33 20.67 -6.48 -12.72
CA ASP A 33 21.78 -6.50 -11.77
C ASP A 33 21.65 -5.47 -10.65
N ALA A 34 20.44 -5.02 -10.34
CA ALA A 34 20.21 -4.04 -9.29
C ALA A 34 19.02 -4.42 -8.43
N LEU A 35 19.10 -4.07 -7.15
CA LEU A 35 17.96 -4.17 -6.25
C LEU A 35 16.96 -3.09 -6.63
N GLN A 36 15.73 -3.50 -6.90
CA GLN A 36 14.68 -2.58 -7.34
C GLN A 36 13.46 -2.70 -6.44
N LEU A 37 12.76 -1.58 -6.29
CA LEU A 37 11.58 -1.42 -5.47
C LEU A 37 10.38 -1.15 -6.35
N LEU A 38 9.27 -1.84 -6.08
CA LEU A 38 8.02 -1.60 -6.80
C LEU A 38 7.30 -0.40 -6.22
N LEU A 39 6.98 0.56 -7.07
CA LEU A 39 6.19 1.73 -6.70
C LEU A 39 4.98 1.85 -7.61
N ILE A 40 3.96 2.52 -7.11
CA ILE A 40 2.79 2.89 -7.91
C ILE A 40 2.72 4.40 -8.03
N GLU A 41 2.17 4.86 -9.14
CA GLU A 41 1.85 6.27 -9.32
C GLU A 41 0.39 6.48 -8.92
N ARG A 42 0.14 7.43 -8.04
CA ARG A 42 -1.22 7.68 -7.58
C ARG A 42 -2.06 8.24 -8.72
N GLY A 43 -3.23 7.61 -8.92
CA GLY A 43 -4.18 8.04 -9.95
C GLY A 43 -5.20 9.06 -9.46
N ASN A 44 -5.29 9.27 -8.14
CA ASN A 44 -6.30 10.12 -7.52
C ASN A 44 -5.67 11.08 -6.53
N GLU A 45 -6.39 12.19 -6.26
CA GLU A 45 -6.02 13.08 -5.17
C GLU A 45 -6.27 12.40 -3.83
N PRO A 46 -5.54 12.73 -2.75
CA PRO A 46 -4.42 13.67 -2.73
C PRO A 46 -3.15 13.09 -3.35
N PHE A 47 -2.24 13.98 -3.76
CA PHE A 47 -0.92 13.59 -4.29
C PHE A 47 -0.98 12.84 -5.63
N LYS A 48 -2.00 13.12 -6.45
CA LYS A 48 -2.11 12.55 -7.80
C LYS A 48 -0.80 12.77 -8.58
N GLY A 49 -0.31 11.71 -9.21
CA GLY A 49 0.93 11.74 -9.96
C GLY A 49 2.19 11.49 -9.15
N SER A 50 2.09 11.43 -7.82
CA SER A 50 3.21 11.07 -6.97
C SER A 50 3.39 9.56 -6.92
N TRP A 51 4.63 9.12 -6.74
CA TRP A 51 4.94 7.71 -6.58
C TRP A 51 4.89 7.32 -5.10
N ALA A 52 4.44 6.12 -4.83
CA ALA A 52 4.27 5.63 -3.47
C ALA A 52 4.41 4.10 -3.42
N LEU A 53 4.60 3.57 -2.22
CA LEU A 53 4.51 2.13 -2.00
C LEU A 53 3.08 1.66 -2.29
N PRO A 54 2.90 0.46 -2.83
CA PRO A 54 1.57 -0.15 -2.90
C PRO A 54 1.00 -0.29 -1.49
N GLY A 55 -0.27 0.02 -1.33
CA GLY A 55 -0.91 -0.08 -0.03
C GLY A 55 -2.20 0.71 0.04
N GLY A 56 -2.83 0.65 1.19
CA GLY A 56 -4.08 1.35 1.39
C GLY A 56 -4.66 1.10 2.77
N PHE A 57 -5.86 1.61 2.97
CA PHE A 57 -6.53 1.53 4.26
C PHE A 57 -7.06 0.13 4.53
N VAL A 58 -6.94 -0.28 5.79
CA VAL A 58 -7.48 -1.55 6.26
C VAL A 58 -8.99 -1.46 6.38
N ASP A 59 -9.69 -2.44 5.82
CA ASP A 59 -11.13 -2.53 5.96
C ASP A 59 -11.51 -3.00 7.36
N ILE A 60 -12.71 -2.62 7.80
CA ILE A 60 -13.11 -2.84 9.19
C ILE A 60 -13.13 -4.34 9.59
N ASP A 61 -13.38 -5.21 8.65
CA ASP A 61 -13.44 -6.65 8.89
C ASP A 61 -12.25 -7.41 8.32
N GLU A 62 -11.15 -6.72 8.08
CA GLU A 62 -10.00 -7.28 7.36
C GLU A 62 -8.78 -7.37 8.28
N ASP A 63 -8.10 -8.53 8.25
CA ASP A 63 -6.82 -8.66 8.94
C ASP A 63 -5.74 -7.87 8.19
N LEU A 64 -4.72 -7.44 8.92
CA LEU A 64 -3.62 -6.65 8.35
C LEU A 64 -2.91 -7.40 7.23
N ASP A 65 -2.62 -8.68 7.42
CA ASP A 65 -1.93 -9.48 6.41
C ASP A 65 -2.76 -9.58 5.12
N ASP A 66 -4.06 -9.74 5.26
CA ASP A 66 -4.97 -9.82 4.12
C ASP A 66 -5.08 -8.47 3.40
N CYS A 67 -5.07 -7.39 4.15
CA CYS A 67 -5.09 -6.04 3.57
C CYS A 67 -3.85 -5.81 2.71
N ALA A 68 -2.67 -6.14 3.22
CA ALA A 68 -1.43 -5.96 2.48
C ALA A 68 -1.45 -6.75 1.16
N ALA A 69 -1.88 -8.01 1.22
CA ALA A 69 -1.96 -8.86 0.03
C ALA A 69 -3.00 -8.33 -0.96
N ARG A 70 -4.15 -7.91 -0.48
CA ARG A 70 -5.22 -7.39 -1.33
C ARG A 70 -4.80 -6.11 -2.03
N GLU A 71 -4.25 -5.15 -1.28
CA GLU A 71 -3.83 -3.87 -1.88
C GLU A 71 -2.73 -4.08 -2.90
N LEU A 72 -1.77 -4.95 -2.62
CA LEU A 72 -0.71 -5.27 -3.58
C LEU A 72 -1.30 -5.84 -4.87
N ALA A 73 -2.21 -6.79 -4.74
CA ALA A 73 -2.85 -7.42 -5.90
C ALA A 73 -3.68 -6.42 -6.70
N GLU A 74 -4.47 -5.59 -6.02
CA GLU A 74 -5.32 -4.61 -6.68
C GLU A 74 -4.53 -3.56 -7.44
N GLU A 75 -3.42 -3.10 -6.87
CA GLU A 75 -2.66 -2.00 -7.46
C GLU A 75 -1.59 -2.43 -8.44
N THR A 76 -1.08 -3.65 -8.32
CA THR A 76 0.06 -4.10 -9.14
C THR A 76 -0.16 -5.43 -9.85
N GLY A 77 -1.19 -6.16 -9.50
CA GLY A 77 -1.44 -7.50 -10.04
C GLY A 77 -0.59 -8.61 -9.43
N VAL A 78 0.27 -8.29 -8.48
CA VAL A 78 1.15 -9.28 -7.86
C VAL A 78 0.40 -10.02 -6.75
N GLU A 79 0.46 -11.36 -6.80
CA GLU A 79 -0.25 -12.23 -5.87
C GLU A 79 0.65 -13.35 -5.37
N ASN A 80 0.21 -14.01 -4.29
CA ASN A 80 0.83 -15.24 -3.77
C ASN A 80 2.27 -15.06 -3.31
N LEU A 81 2.59 -13.91 -2.75
CA LEU A 81 3.87 -13.67 -2.12
C LEU A 81 3.78 -13.82 -0.61
N TYR A 82 4.85 -14.31 -0.01
CA TYR A 82 5.01 -14.24 1.43
C TYR A 82 5.32 -12.81 1.84
N LEU A 83 4.47 -12.24 2.68
CA LEU A 83 4.62 -10.88 3.19
C LEU A 83 4.90 -10.96 4.70
N GLU A 84 5.92 -10.25 5.13
CA GLU A 84 6.34 -10.26 6.54
C GLU A 84 6.34 -8.83 7.05
N GLN A 85 5.80 -8.62 8.25
CA GLN A 85 5.79 -7.27 8.82
C GLN A 85 7.21 -6.76 9.02
N LEU A 86 7.48 -5.60 8.46
CA LEU A 86 8.75 -4.91 8.59
C LEU A 86 8.75 -4.00 9.82
N GLY A 87 7.66 -3.29 10.05
CA GLY A 87 7.53 -2.38 11.17
C GLY A 87 6.27 -1.56 11.10
N THR A 88 6.03 -0.78 12.13
CA THR A 88 4.86 0.05 12.25
C THR A 88 5.27 1.50 12.49
N PHE A 89 4.64 2.41 11.78
CA PHE A 89 4.98 3.83 11.79
C PHE A 89 3.77 4.63 12.26
N GLY A 90 3.86 5.21 13.46
CA GLY A 90 2.72 5.82 14.09
C GLY A 90 2.96 7.21 14.64
N ARG A 91 3.98 7.94 14.16
CA ARG A 91 4.22 9.29 14.66
C ARG A 91 3.06 10.21 14.29
N PRO A 92 2.50 10.98 15.23
CA PRO A 92 1.53 12.01 14.90
C PRO A 92 2.10 13.01 13.89
N GLY A 93 1.27 13.40 12.92
CA GLY A 93 1.67 14.37 11.92
C GLY A 93 2.47 13.79 10.75
N ARG A 94 2.81 12.50 10.78
CA ARG A 94 3.53 11.86 9.69
C ARG A 94 2.75 11.89 8.37
N ASP A 95 1.44 11.64 8.46
CA ASP A 95 0.54 11.72 7.30
C ASP A 95 -0.24 13.03 7.40
N PRO A 96 -0.17 13.89 6.38
CA PRO A 96 -0.84 15.20 6.43
C PRO A 96 -2.37 15.10 6.37
N ARG A 97 -2.92 13.97 5.91
CA ARG A 97 -4.37 13.83 5.76
C ARG A 97 -5.08 13.68 7.09
N GLU A 98 -4.54 12.85 7.99
CA GLU A 98 -5.15 12.55 9.28
C GLU A 98 -4.19 11.73 10.13
N ARG A 99 -4.64 11.34 11.30
CA ARG A 99 -3.87 10.44 12.16
C ARG A 99 -3.90 9.04 11.56
N VAL A 100 -2.79 8.63 10.98
CA VAL A 100 -2.66 7.33 10.32
C VAL A 100 -1.51 6.53 10.92
N ILE A 101 -1.79 5.28 11.25
CA ILE A 101 -0.78 4.30 11.65
C ILE A 101 -0.57 3.38 10.45
N SER A 102 0.67 3.30 9.97
CA SER A 102 1.00 2.46 8.82
C SER A 102 1.79 1.24 9.24
N VAL A 103 1.34 0.08 8.80
CA VAL A 103 2.03 -1.19 9.02
C VAL A 103 2.71 -1.57 7.71
N ALA A 104 4.03 -1.59 7.71
CA ALA A 104 4.81 -1.89 6.52
C ALA A 104 5.12 -3.38 6.43
N TYR A 105 4.98 -3.94 5.25
CA TYR A 105 5.29 -5.33 4.94
C TYR A 105 6.45 -5.39 3.96
N LEU A 106 7.27 -6.42 4.11
CA LEU A 106 8.43 -6.66 3.28
C LEU A 106 8.25 -7.94 2.48
N ALA A 107 8.61 -7.89 1.22
CA ALA A 107 8.69 -9.09 0.38
C ALA A 107 9.89 -8.97 -0.55
N LEU A 108 10.48 -10.11 -0.86
CA LEU A 108 11.56 -10.23 -1.83
C LEU A 108 11.25 -11.44 -2.70
N ALA A 109 11.19 -11.25 -4.01
CA ALA A 109 10.87 -12.32 -4.92
C ALA A 109 11.67 -12.19 -6.22
N PRO A 110 11.97 -13.34 -6.89
CA PRO A 110 12.60 -13.27 -8.21
C PRO A 110 11.70 -12.59 -9.23
N GLU A 111 12.31 -11.86 -10.16
CA GLU A 111 11.57 -11.13 -11.19
C GLU A 111 10.62 -12.03 -11.99
N GLU A 112 11.03 -13.26 -12.29
CA GLU A 112 10.24 -14.19 -13.09
C GLU A 112 8.95 -14.65 -12.40
N GLN A 113 8.82 -14.43 -11.09
CA GLN A 113 7.58 -14.72 -10.36
C GLN A 113 6.64 -13.51 -10.32
N LEU A 114 7.06 -12.39 -10.88
CA LEU A 114 6.35 -11.12 -10.73
C LEU A 114 5.83 -10.65 -12.08
N SER A 115 4.52 -10.56 -12.19
CA SER A 115 3.85 -9.99 -13.36
C SER A 115 3.14 -8.73 -12.89
N VAL A 116 3.75 -7.58 -13.18
CA VAL A 116 3.29 -6.30 -12.66
C VAL A 116 2.50 -5.53 -13.69
N ARG A 117 1.35 -5.01 -13.28
CA ARG A 117 0.52 -4.12 -14.08
C ARG A 117 -0.26 -3.21 -13.14
N ALA A 118 -0.49 -1.97 -13.56
CA ALA A 118 -1.31 -1.06 -12.78
C ALA A 118 -2.76 -1.53 -12.75
N GLY A 119 -3.41 -1.32 -11.61
CA GLY A 119 -4.82 -1.64 -11.43
C GLY A 119 -5.48 -0.66 -10.49
N ASP A 120 -6.81 -0.63 -10.53
CA ASP A 120 -7.65 0.17 -9.65
C ASP A 120 -7.20 1.64 -9.58
N ASP A 121 -6.85 2.14 -8.42
CA ASP A 121 -6.54 3.54 -8.19
C ASP A 121 -5.12 3.94 -8.59
N ALA A 122 -4.33 3.02 -9.13
CA ALA A 122 -2.98 3.32 -9.58
C ALA A 122 -2.99 3.69 -11.05
N ALA A 123 -2.37 4.82 -11.39
CA ALA A 123 -2.20 5.23 -12.78
C ALA A 123 -1.08 4.44 -13.46
N ALA A 124 -0.10 3.96 -12.69
CA ALA A 124 1.02 3.18 -13.19
C ALA A 124 1.64 2.38 -12.07
N ALA A 125 2.34 1.31 -12.42
CA ALA A 125 3.17 0.55 -11.50
C ALA A 125 4.51 0.30 -12.19
N ALA A 126 5.61 0.52 -11.48
CA ALA A 126 6.93 0.41 -12.09
C ALA A 126 8.00 0.06 -11.07
N TRP A 127 9.07 -0.54 -11.56
CA TRP A 127 10.26 -0.85 -10.78
C TRP A 127 11.26 0.29 -10.86
N PHE A 128 11.81 0.63 -9.70
CA PHE A 128 12.86 1.66 -9.62
C PHE A 128 14.06 1.11 -8.89
N PRO A 129 15.29 1.30 -9.41
CA PRO A 129 16.48 0.96 -8.65
C PRO A 129 16.47 1.70 -7.32
N VAL A 130 16.84 1.02 -6.25
CA VAL A 130 16.84 1.63 -4.91
C VAL A 130 17.74 2.86 -4.87
N LYS A 131 18.79 2.89 -5.68
CA LYS A 131 19.72 4.03 -5.75
C LYS A 131 19.20 5.20 -6.57
N ALA A 132 18.06 5.05 -7.23
CA ALA A 132 17.51 6.09 -8.13
C ALA A 132 15.99 6.15 -8.00
N LEU A 133 15.49 6.27 -6.77
CA LEU A 133 14.04 6.38 -6.53
C LEU A 133 13.54 7.75 -6.97
N PRO A 134 12.29 7.79 -7.47
CA PRO A 134 11.65 9.07 -7.76
C PRO A 134 11.27 9.78 -6.46
N PRO A 135 10.90 11.07 -6.52
CA PRO A 135 10.33 11.73 -5.35
C PRO A 135 9.07 11.01 -4.90
N LEU A 136 8.95 10.81 -3.61
CA LEU A 136 7.81 10.11 -3.02
C LEU A 136 6.88 11.06 -2.26
#